data_774fe1db7247993e2c3a07c0c65399a1
#
_entry.id   774fe1db7247993e2c3a07c0c65399a1
#
_cell.length_a   1.000
_cell.length_b   1.000
_cell.length_c   1.000
_cell.angle_alpha   90.00
_cell.angle_beta   90.00
_cell.angle_gamma   90.00
#
_symmetry.space_group_name_H-M   'P 1'
#
loop_
_entity.id
_entity.type
_entity.pdbx_description
1 polymer ?
#
loop_
_entity_poly.entity_id
_entity_poly.type
_entity_poly.pdbx_seq_one_letter_code
_entity_poly.pdbx_strand_id
1 'polypeptide(L)'
;FPNSILAKGGVTAYQSSDVRLKTNITKLNCLNVIKSIGGTYEFDYIRDHKHSIGFIAQNVNNPLLKDIVAKDDNGYLKINYWNPKLISLAFGALTEIDDEVDKLKARVRELESEVEYLKNKDYVLQ
;
A
#
# COMPACT_ATOMS: atom_id res chain seq x y z
N PHE A 1 -0.88 -11.22 -29.35
CA PHE A 1 -0.86 -11.13 -27.86
C PHE A 1 -0.96 -12.52 -27.22
N PRO A 2 0.00 -13.42 -27.47
CA PRO A 2 -0.15 -14.82 -27.07
C PRO A 2 -0.26 -15.03 -25.56
N ASN A 3 0.17 -14.08 -24.74
CA ASN A 3 0.15 -14.19 -23.28
C ASN A 3 -0.72 -13.12 -22.62
N SER A 4 -1.68 -12.57 -23.38
CA SER A 4 -2.56 -11.53 -22.87
C SER A 4 -4.01 -11.96 -22.90
N ILE A 5 -4.81 -11.42 -21.99
CA ILE A 5 -6.25 -11.59 -21.98
C ILE A 5 -6.86 -10.22 -22.30
N LEU A 6 -7.69 -10.16 -23.33
CA LEU A 6 -8.40 -8.96 -23.72
C LEU A 6 -9.90 -9.17 -23.52
N ALA A 7 -10.50 -8.38 -22.61
CA ALA A 7 -11.93 -8.39 -22.38
C ALA A 7 -12.51 -7.07 -22.89
N LYS A 8 -13.52 -7.15 -23.77
CA LYS A 8 -14.20 -5.97 -24.33
C LYS A 8 -15.34 -5.47 -23.46
N GLY A 9 -15.74 -6.24 -22.48
CA GLY A 9 -16.74 -5.85 -21.49
C GLY A 9 -16.12 -5.79 -20.09
N GLY A 10 -16.95 -5.90 -19.08
CA GLY A 10 -16.45 -5.98 -17.69
C GLY A 10 -15.88 -7.36 -17.39
N VAL A 11 -15.08 -7.42 -16.36
CA VAL A 11 -14.59 -8.68 -15.78
C VAL A 11 -15.11 -8.78 -14.36
N THR A 12 -15.77 -9.89 -14.04
CA THR A 12 -16.25 -10.21 -12.69
C THR A 12 -15.50 -11.44 -12.19
N ALA A 13 -14.79 -11.27 -11.09
CA ALA A 13 -14.07 -12.38 -10.47
C ALA A 13 -14.29 -12.36 -8.96
N TYR A 14 -14.60 -13.52 -8.40
CA TYR A 14 -14.82 -13.67 -6.97
C TYR A 14 -13.73 -14.51 -6.33
N GLN A 15 -13.36 -14.13 -5.12
CA GLN A 15 -12.46 -14.92 -4.30
C GLN A 15 -13.13 -15.24 -2.98
N SER A 16 -12.94 -16.48 -2.49
CA SER A 16 -13.50 -16.90 -1.20
C SER A 16 -12.96 -16.02 -0.08
N SER A 17 -13.86 -15.47 0.75
CA SER A 17 -13.47 -14.60 1.85
C SER A 17 -14.38 -14.75 3.07
N ASP A 18 -15.10 -15.85 3.16
CA ASP A 18 -15.94 -16.15 4.31
C ASP A 18 -15.06 -16.42 5.54
N VAL A 19 -15.41 -15.82 6.69
CA VAL A 19 -14.65 -16.00 7.93
C VAL A 19 -14.57 -17.47 8.36
N ARG A 20 -15.57 -18.26 8.01
CA ARG A 20 -15.61 -19.70 8.34
C ARG A 20 -14.55 -20.52 7.62
N LEU A 21 -13.97 -19.98 6.56
CA LEU A 21 -12.92 -20.64 5.78
C LEU A 21 -11.51 -20.17 6.16
N LYS A 22 -11.41 -19.32 7.17
CA LYS A 22 -10.14 -18.71 7.57
C LYS A 22 -9.80 -19.09 9.01
N THR A 23 -8.51 -19.18 9.30
CA THR A 23 -7.99 -19.45 10.64
C THR A 23 -6.78 -18.54 10.90
N ASN A 24 -6.38 -18.44 12.18
CA ASN A 24 -5.23 -17.61 12.58
C ASN A 24 -5.32 -16.17 12.06
N ILE A 25 -6.51 -15.58 12.15
CA ILE A 25 -6.78 -14.24 11.64
C ILE A 25 -6.11 -13.22 12.56
N THR A 26 -5.15 -12.47 12.00
CA THR A 26 -4.45 -11.41 12.73
C THR A 26 -4.46 -10.13 11.90
N LYS A 27 -4.57 -9.00 12.60
CA LYS A 27 -4.54 -7.70 11.92
C LYS A 27 -3.13 -7.38 11.46
N LEU A 28 -3.01 -6.99 10.19
CA LEU A 28 -1.72 -6.73 9.56
C LEU A 28 -1.37 -5.24 9.65
N ASN A 29 -0.07 -4.94 9.82
CA ASN A 29 0.46 -3.60 9.64
C ASN A 29 0.76 -3.38 8.16
N CYS A 30 -0.22 -2.85 7.43
CA CYS A 30 -0.17 -2.73 5.97
C CYS A 30 0.86 -1.73 5.48
N LEU A 31 1.04 -0.61 6.18
CA LEU A 31 2.04 0.39 5.80
C LEU A 31 3.46 -0.19 5.80
N ASN A 32 3.81 -1.01 6.79
CA ASN A 32 5.12 -1.65 6.82
C ASN A 32 5.31 -2.62 5.66
N VAL A 33 4.27 -3.38 5.32
CA VAL A 33 4.33 -4.31 4.19
C VAL A 33 4.47 -3.56 2.88
N ILE A 34 3.73 -2.48 2.69
CA ILE A 34 3.82 -1.64 1.48
C ILE A 34 5.22 -1.05 1.33
N LYS A 35 5.82 -0.57 2.41
CA LYS A 35 7.19 -0.05 2.37
C LYS A 35 8.20 -1.10 1.91
N SER A 36 7.96 -2.37 2.20
CA SER A 36 8.83 -3.47 1.78
C SER A 36 8.78 -3.75 0.28
N ILE A 37 7.83 -3.17 -0.44
CA ILE A 37 7.77 -3.26 -1.91
C ILE A 37 8.91 -2.46 -2.54
N GLY A 38 9.41 -1.43 -1.86
CA GLY A 38 10.59 -0.69 -2.30
C GLY A 38 10.31 0.50 -3.20
N GLY A 39 9.06 0.98 -3.22
CA GLY A 39 8.68 2.20 -3.93
C GLY A 39 8.05 1.96 -5.31
N THR A 40 7.44 3.02 -5.81
CA THR A 40 6.84 3.05 -7.15
C THR A 40 7.68 3.98 -8.04
N TYR A 41 8.02 3.50 -9.22
CA TYR A 41 8.92 4.19 -10.13
C TYR A 41 8.28 4.37 -11.49
N GLU A 42 8.64 5.46 -12.18
CA GLU A 42 8.42 5.55 -13.61
C GLU A 42 9.71 5.17 -14.34
N PHE A 43 9.58 4.57 -15.49
CA PHE A 43 10.71 4.02 -16.24
C PHE A 43 10.34 3.85 -17.71
N ASP A 44 11.35 3.63 -18.52
CA ASP A 44 11.19 3.23 -19.91
C ASP A 44 11.64 1.78 -20.08
N TYR A 45 10.87 0.99 -20.81
CA TYR A 45 11.32 -0.34 -21.20
C TYR A 45 12.41 -0.24 -22.25
N ILE A 46 13.51 -0.96 -22.05
CA ILE A 46 14.63 -0.97 -23.00
C ILE A 46 14.18 -1.51 -24.36
N ARG A 47 13.31 -2.53 -24.33
CA ARG A 47 12.85 -3.26 -25.52
C ARG A 47 12.18 -2.36 -26.57
N ASP A 48 11.27 -1.50 -26.17
CA ASP A 48 10.41 -0.74 -27.07
C ASP A 48 10.32 0.74 -26.71
N HIS A 49 11.10 1.18 -25.73
CA HIS A 49 11.14 2.56 -25.22
C HIS A 49 9.81 3.09 -24.70
N LYS A 50 8.86 2.18 -24.39
CA LYS A 50 7.59 2.59 -23.79
C LYS A 50 7.79 3.02 -22.35
N HIS A 51 7.23 4.17 -22.03
CA HIS A 51 7.22 4.70 -20.67
C HIS A 51 6.14 4.01 -19.84
N SER A 52 6.44 3.69 -18.59
CA SER A 52 5.49 3.03 -17.70
C SER A 52 5.75 3.37 -16.23
N ILE A 53 4.92 2.88 -15.38
CA ILE A 53 4.98 3.05 -13.92
C ILE A 53 4.83 1.67 -13.28
N GLY A 54 5.62 1.40 -12.26
CA GLY A 54 5.49 0.15 -11.53
C GLY A 54 6.54 -0.02 -10.45
N PHE A 55 6.57 -1.23 -9.90
CA PHE A 55 7.55 -1.65 -8.91
C PHE A 55 8.80 -2.21 -9.58
N ILE A 56 9.88 -2.28 -8.84
CA ILE A 56 11.08 -3.01 -9.26
C ILE A 56 11.06 -4.36 -8.54
N ALA A 57 10.96 -5.45 -9.29
CA ALA A 57 10.77 -6.79 -8.72
C ALA A 57 11.86 -7.17 -7.72
N GLN A 58 13.12 -6.78 -7.98
CA GLN A 58 14.24 -7.04 -7.09
C GLN A 58 14.13 -6.33 -5.74
N ASN A 59 13.34 -5.26 -5.66
CA ASN A 59 13.19 -4.50 -4.42
C ASN A 59 12.15 -5.08 -3.46
N VAL A 60 11.30 -5.99 -3.93
CA VAL A 60 10.26 -6.59 -3.11
C VAL A 60 10.91 -7.53 -2.11
N ASN A 61 10.84 -7.16 -0.82
CA ASN A 61 11.52 -7.88 0.24
C ASN A 61 10.59 -8.13 1.43
N ASN A 62 9.62 -9.01 1.24
CA ASN A 62 8.71 -9.41 2.31
C ASN A 62 8.19 -10.82 2.03
N PRO A 63 8.30 -11.75 2.99
CA PRO A 63 7.81 -13.12 2.81
C PRO A 63 6.33 -13.22 2.44
N LEU A 64 5.51 -12.26 2.89
CA LEU A 64 4.07 -12.23 2.57
C LEU A 64 3.80 -11.93 1.10
N LEU A 65 4.79 -11.39 0.39
CA LEU A 65 4.66 -10.96 -1.02
C LEU A 65 5.45 -11.86 -1.98
N LYS A 66 5.90 -13.03 -1.54
CA LYS A 66 6.66 -13.94 -2.40
C LYS A 66 5.91 -14.30 -3.68
N ASP A 67 4.61 -14.46 -3.59
CA ASP A 67 3.78 -14.92 -4.70
C ASP A 67 3.42 -13.81 -5.71
N ILE A 68 3.76 -12.57 -5.44
CA ILE A 68 3.60 -11.52 -6.45
C ILE A 68 4.81 -11.41 -7.39
N VAL A 69 5.91 -12.06 -7.04
CA VAL A 69 7.14 -12.07 -7.84
C VAL A 69 7.35 -13.45 -8.44
N ALA A 70 7.62 -13.51 -9.72
CA ALA A 70 7.93 -14.74 -10.41
C ALA A 70 9.06 -14.51 -11.41
N LYS A 71 9.64 -15.59 -11.92
CA LYS A 71 10.64 -15.54 -13.00
C LYS A 71 10.01 -16.00 -14.30
N ASP A 72 10.39 -15.36 -15.40
CA ASP A 72 10.08 -15.88 -16.72
C ASP A 72 11.09 -16.95 -17.16
N ASP A 73 10.92 -17.49 -18.37
CA ASP A 73 11.78 -18.56 -18.90
C ASP A 73 13.23 -18.10 -19.11
N ASN A 74 13.45 -16.79 -19.23
CA ASN A 74 14.78 -16.20 -19.42
C ASN A 74 15.43 -15.77 -18.10
N GLY A 75 14.77 -16.01 -16.98
CA GLY A 75 15.27 -15.64 -15.66
C GLY A 75 14.99 -14.22 -15.23
N TYR A 76 14.27 -13.45 -16.03
CA TYR A 76 13.86 -12.09 -15.65
C TYR A 76 12.71 -12.16 -14.66
N LEU A 77 12.73 -11.28 -13.66
CA LEU A 77 11.66 -11.18 -12.67
C LEU A 77 10.48 -10.40 -13.23
N LYS A 78 9.29 -10.80 -12.81
CA LYS A 78 8.02 -10.14 -13.18
C LYS A 78 7.14 -10.00 -11.95
N ILE A 79 6.21 -9.05 -11.99
CA ILE A 79 5.28 -8.74 -10.90
C ILE A 79 3.87 -9.10 -11.32
N ASN A 80 3.15 -9.79 -10.45
CA ASN A 80 1.71 -9.96 -10.58
C ASN A 80 0.99 -8.80 -9.89
N TYR A 81 0.72 -7.74 -10.65
CA TYR A 81 0.01 -6.56 -10.16
C TYR A 81 -1.47 -6.84 -9.85
N TRP A 82 -2.02 -7.93 -10.32
CA TRP A 82 -3.42 -8.31 -10.15
C TRP A 82 -3.66 -9.23 -8.96
N ASN A 83 -2.63 -9.53 -8.18
CA ASN A 83 -2.78 -10.31 -6.97
C ASN A 83 -3.62 -9.53 -5.95
N PRO A 84 -4.70 -10.14 -5.39
CA PRO A 84 -5.59 -9.47 -4.44
C PRO A 84 -4.90 -8.93 -3.19
N LYS A 85 -3.73 -9.46 -2.85
CA LYS A 85 -2.95 -8.94 -1.72
C LYS A 85 -2.62 -7.47 -1.88
N LEU A 86 -2.31 -7.02 -3.09
CA LEU A 86 -1.92 -5.63 -3.34
C LEU A 86 -3.05 -4.66 -3.07
N ILE A 87 -4.25 -4.96 -3.57
CA ILE A 87 -5.41 -4.09 -3.32
C ILE A 87 -5.81 -4.13 -1.84
N SER A 88 -5.76 -5.30 -1.21
CA SER A 88 -6.07 -5.44 0.22
C SER A 88 -5.10 -4.64 1.10
N LEU A 89 -3.80 -4.67 0.76
CA LEU A 89 -2.78 -3.86 1.44
C LEU A 89 -3.03 -2.37 1.27
N ALA A 90 -3.41 -1.94 0.07
CA ALA A 90 -3.70 -0.53 -0.20
C ALA A 90 -4.88 -0.04 0.65
N PHE A 91 -5.98 -0.80 0.71
CA PHE A 91 -7.12 -0.45 1.56
C PHE A 91 -6.75 -0.44 3.04
N GLY A 92 -6.00 -1.45 3.51
CA GLY A 92 -5.53 -1.49 4.89
C GLY A 92 -4.64 -0.30 5.24
N ALA A 93 -3.74 0.08 4.35
CA ALA A 93 -2.87 1.23 4.54
C ALA A 93 -3.66 2.54 4.60
N LEU A 94 -4.68 2.71 3.77
CA LEU A 94 -5.54 3.89 3.81
C LEU A 94 -6.25 4.02 5.17
N THR A 95 -6.74 2.90 5.72
CA THR A 95 -7.35 2.89 7.05
C THR A 95 -6.36 3.26 8.14
N GLU A 96 -5.13 2.72 8.08
CA GLU A 96 -4.07 3.07 9.04
C GLU A 96 -3.70 4.55 8.97
N ILE A 97 -3.60 5.10 7.75
CA ILE A 97 -3.31 6.52 7.56
C ILE A 97 -4.44 7.39 8.11
N ASP A 98 -5.69 7.01 7.89
CA ASP A 98 -6.85 7.73 8.42
C ASP A 98 -6.82 7.77 9.95
N ASP A 99 -6.52 6.64 10.59
CA ASP A 99 -6.38 6.56 12.04
C ASP A 99 -5.25 7.46 12.54
N GLU A 100 -4.11 7.49 11.84
CA GLU A 100 -3.00 8.38 12.20
C GLU A 100 -3.36 9.85 12.03
N VAL A 101 -4.09 10.20 10.98
CA VAL A 101 -4.58 11.57 10.77
C VAL A 101 -5.49 11.97 11.91
N ASP A 102 -6.40 11.10 12.35
CA ASP A 102 -7.30 11.39 13.47
C ASP A 102 -6.53 11.63 14.77
N LYS A 103 -5.52 10.83 15.04
CA LYS A 103 -4.62 11.03 16.20
C LYS A 103 -3.88 12.35 16.12
N LEU A 104 -3.35 12.70 14.94
CA LEU A 104 -2.65 13.95 14.74
C LEU A 104 -3.57 15.15 14.90
N LYS A 105 -4.80 15.08 14.39
CA LYS A 105 -5.81 16.12 14.57
C LYS A 105 -6.12 16.34 16.06
N ALA A 106 -6.28 15.26 16.81
CA ALA A 106 -6.50 15.35 18.26
C ALA A 106 -5.31 16.00 18.98
N ARG A 107 -4.09 15.60 18.58
CA ARG A 107 -2.87 16.19 19.16
C ARG A 107 -2.72 17.66 18.83
N VAL A 108 -3.06 18.07 17.61
CA VAL A 108 -3.03 19.48 17.20
C VAL A 108 -3.99 20.30 18.07
N ARG A 109 -5.23 19.83 18.27
CA ARG A 109 -6.21 20.52 19.14
C ARG A 109 -5.70 20.65 20.57
N GLU A 110 -5.08 19.60 21.10
CA GLU A 110 -4.49 19.60 22.42
C GLU A 110 -3.38 20.64 22.54
N LEU A 111 -2.47 20.66 21.56
CA LEU A 111 -1.38 21.65 21.51
C LEU A 111 -1.90 23.07 21.32
N GLU A 112 -2.93 23.28 20.51
CA GLU A 112 -3.57 24.58 20.36
C GLU A 112 -4.14 25.08 21.69
N SER A 113 -4.76 24.20 22.47
CA SER A 113 -5.28 24.53 23.79
C SER A 113 -4.16 24.86 24.78
N GLU A 114 -3.05 24.13 24.72
CA GLU A 114 -1.87 24.41 25.55
C GLU A 114 -1.25 25.77 25.19
N VAL A 115 -1.13 26.07 23.91
CA VAL A 115 -0.62 27.34 23.44
C VAL A 115 -1.51 28.48 23.91
N GLU A 116 -2.82 28.35 23.79
CA GLU A 116 -3.77 29.36 24.25
C GLU A 116 -3.67 29.61 25.76
N TYR A 117 -3.58 28.53 26.51
CA TYR A 117 -3.37 28.61 27.96
C TYR A 117 -2.09 29.37 28.30
N LEU A 118 -0.98 29.04 27.66
CA LEU A 118 0.32 29.69 27.91
C LEU A 118 0.32 31.14 27.50
N LYS A 119 -0.33 31.52 26.40
CA LYS A 119 -0.50 32.90 25.98
C LYS A 119 -1.26 33.71 27.03
N ASN A 120 -2.35 33.19 27.54
CA ASN A 120 -3.18 33.84 28.53
C ASN A 120 -2.43 33.97 29.86
N LYS A 121 -1.68 32.95 30.23
CA LYS A 121 -0.85 32.96 31.44
C LYS A 121 0.21 34.06 31.38
N ASP A 122 0.93 34.17 30.27
CA ASP A 122 1.94 35.22 30.09
C ASP A 122 1.29 36.62 30.11
N TYR A 123 0.14 36.79 29.47
CA TYR A 123 -0.59 38.04 29.49
C TYR A 123 -1.01 38.46 30.90
N VAL A 124 -1.50 37.51 31.70
CA VAL A 124 -1.92 37.78 33.08
C VAL A 124 -0.76 38.15 33.97
N LEU A 125 0.44 37.59 33.73
CA LEU A 125 1.63 37.87 34.50
C LEU A 125 2.26 39.26 34.20
N GLN A 126 1.86 39.85 33.10
CA GLN A 126 2.28 41.22 32.75
C GLN A 126 1.40 42.25 33.44
#